data_33375fa997181da4d3b90de0ccbfefb3
#
_entry.id   33375fa997181da4d3b90de0ccbfefb3
#
_cell.length_a   1.000
_cell.length_b   1.000
_cell.length_c   1.000
_cell.angle_alpha   90.00
_cell.angle_beta   90.00
_cell.angle_gamma   90.00
#
_symmetry.space_group_name_H-M   'P 1'
#
loop_
_entity.id
_entity.type
_entity.pdbx_description
1 polymer ?
#
loop_
_entity_poly.entity_id
_entity_poly.type
_entity_poly.pdbx_seq_one_letter_code
_entity_poly.pdbx_strand_id
1 'polypeptide(L)'
;MTLRTKQKSVLGRNKFKIIFKEKLSGFSFLFSVISLDLISFSESNMTNDIYYKNIKPDESISDFVESFWVLHNHSENDKETIGLPDGRIDLFLIQSDDEPFRIVLLGLGTQHHQEGLIPAKSLRFAVSFKLLAVEYIFHETISDIVDKGKMLPDDFWNFKPEDLNNFEDFCKKASEKIKSLLIKQIDPRKKKLFDLIYDTHGSVTVKELSEKVGWSSRQINRYFNQQFGISLKSFCSILRFRASLEHIAKGKLFPELNFADQTHFIKEIKKFSGAVPKELFKNKKDRFILLSSFKTE
;
A
#
# COMPACT_ATOMS: atom_id res chain seq x y z
N MET A 1 30.11 59.00 -5.05
CA MET A 1 30.03 57.98 -6.11
C MET A 1 30.06 56.61 -5.43
N THR A 2 28.88 56.08 -5.11
CA THR A 2 28.71 54.97 -4.17
C THR A 2 28.12 53.77 -4.91
N LEU A 3 28.89 52.74 -5.10
CA LEU A 3 28.45 51.47 -5.68
C LEU A 3 27.70 50.64 -4.64
N ARG A 4 26.40 50.46 -4.84
CA ARG A 4 25.57 49.49 -4.09
C ARG A 4 25.64 48.13 -4.79
N THR A 5 26.32 47.18 -4.17
CA THR A 5 26.29 45.77 -4.54
C THR A 5 25.03 45.11 -3.97
N LYS A 6 24.19 44.58 -4.83
CA LYS A 6 23.06 43.73 -4.46
C LYS A 6 23.58 42.34 -4.13
N GLN A 7 23.68 41.98 -2.88
CA GLN A 7 23.73 40.56 -2.45
C GLN A 7 22.31 39.98 -2.40
N LYS A 8 22.00 39.14 -3.36
CA LYS A 8 20.81 38.28 -3.31
C LYS A 8 21.10 37.09 -2.42
N SER A 9 20.30 36.94 -1.35
CA SER A 9 20.34 35.86 -0.41
C SER A 9 20.08 34.48 -1.07
N VAL A 10 21.11 33.67 -1.16
CA VAL A 10 21.06 32.26 -1.62
C VAL A 10 20.86 31.28 -0.46
N LEU A 11 20.65 31.76 0.77
CA LEU A 11 20.61 30.93 1.98
C LEU A 11 19.27 30.24 2.27
N GLY A 12 18.19 30.54 1.54
CA GLY A 12 16.87 29.97 1.83
C GLY A 12 16.57 28.59 1.21
N ARG A 13 17.23 28.26 0.10
CA ARG A 13 16.89 27.03 -0.66
C ARG A 13 17.62 25.77 -0.20
N ASN A 14 18.79 25.91 0.37
CA ASN A 14 19.58 24.75 0.77
C ASN A 14 19.18 24.17 2.15
N LYS A 15 18.70 24.99 3.09
CA LYS A 15 18.18 24.49 4.37
C LYS A 15 16.87 23.71 4.20
N PHE A 16 15.99 24.13 3.30
CA PHE A 16 14.78 23.38 2.98
C PHE A 16 15.07 22.04 2.26
N LYS A 17 16.09 21.99 1.42
CA LYS A 17 16.49 20.75 0.73
C LYS A 17 17.11 19.72 1.67
N ILE A 18 17.86 20.16 2.67
CA ILE A 18 18.49 19.25 3.65
C ILE A 18 17.43 18.70 4.62
N ILE A 19 16.52 19.54 5.12
CA ILE A 19 15.42 19.11 6.01
C ILE A 19 14.44 18.17 5.26
N PHE A 20 14.22 18.42 3.97
CA PHE A 20 13.39 17.55 3.13
C PHE A 20 14.08 16.21 2.84
N LYS A 21 15.40 16.19 2.70
CA LYS A 21 16.18 14.98 2.45
C LYS A 21 16.30 14.09 3.70
N GLU A 22 16.44 14.67 4.88
CA GLU A 22 16.45 13.93 6.15
C GLU A 22 15.04 13.39 6.50
N LYS A 23 13.98 14.18 6.28
CA LYS A 23 12.61 13.69 6.42
C LYS A 23 12.24 12.64 5.36
N LEU A 24 12.73 12.77 4.13
CA LEU A 24 12.50 11.78 3.07
C LEU A 24 13.27 10.48 3.30
N SER A 25 14.43 10.50 3.95
CA SER A 25 15.14 9.25 4.27
C SER A 25 14.34 8.38 5.26
N GLY A 26 13.68 8.97 6.24
CA GLY A 26 12.75 8.26 7.12
C GLY A 26 11.48 7.73 6.41
N PHE A 27 11.01 8.43 5.37
CA PHE A 27 9.83 8.05 4.59
C PHE A 27 10.12 7.03 3.49
N SER A 28 11.29 7.07 2.87
CA SER A 28 11.73 6.04 1.91
C SER A 28 11.70 4.65 2.53
N PHE A 29 11.90 4.57 3.82
CA PHE A 29 11.88 3.35 4.61
C PHE A 29 10.50 2.69 4.71
N LEU A 30 9.44 3.46 4.72
CA LEU A 30 8.06 2.98 4.91
C LEU A 30 7.43 2.36 3.66
N PHE A 31 7.80 2.87 2.49
CA PHE A 31 7.27 2.37 1.23
C PHE A 31 7.82 1.00 0.82
N SER A 32 8.83 0.50 1.53
CA SER A 32 9.46 -0.77 1.18
C SER A 32 8.64 -2.02 1.51
N VAL A 33 7.56 -1.85 2.28
CA VAL A 33 6.74 -2.99 2.71
C VAL A 33 5.29 -2.69 2.41
N ILE A 34 4.95 -2.56 1.14
CA ILE A 34 3.57 -2.41 0.73
C ILE A 34 3.01 -3.78 0.39
N SER A 35 2.04 -4.15 1.19
CA SER A 35 0.97 -5.08 0.98
C SER A 35 1.33 -6.47 0.48
N LEU A 36 1.34 -7.31 1.43
CA LEU A 36 1.31 -8.77 1.30
C LEU A 36 -0.13 -9.23 1.48
N ASP A 37 -0.96 -9.01 0.51
CA ASP A 37 -2.30 -9.56 0.53
C ASP A 37 -2.45 -10.57 -0.57
N LEU A 38 -2.55 -11.80 -0.23
CA LEU A 38 -3.52 -12.74 -0.78
C LEU A 38 -3.38 -14.15 -0.23
N ILE A 39 -4.54 -14.73 -0.02
CA ILE A 39 -4.86 -16.14 0.13
C ILE A 39 -4.71 -16.69 1.54
N SER A 40 -5.81 -17.24 1.99
CA SER A 40 -6.00 -18.18 3.09
C SER A 40 -4.72 -18.77 3.69
N PHE A 41 -4.50 -18.46 4.96
CA PHE A 41 -3.70 -19.25 5.89
C PHE A 41 -2.36 -19.77 5.35
N SER A 42 -1.34 -18.95 5.37
CA SER A 42 0.00 -19.49 5.39
C SER A 42 0.86 -18.73 6.39
N GLU A 43 1.27 -19.39 7.45
CA GLU A 43 2.46 -19.03 8.17
C GLU A 43 3.63 -19.34 7.26
N SER A 44 4.17 -18.34 6.58
CA SER A 44 5.34 -18.54 5.74
C SER A 44 6.57 -17.90 6.37
N ASN A 45 7.49 -18.75 6.81
CA ASN A 45 8.87 -18.29 6.97
C ASN A 45 9.45 -18.06 5.57
N MET A 46 9.40 -16.83 5.09
CA MET A 46 9.93 -16.46 3.75
C MET A 46 11.43 -16.73 3.63
N THR A 47 12.16 -16.54 4.71
CA THR A 47 13.54 -16.97 4.97
C THR A 47 13.64 -17.27 6.47
N ASN A 48 14.72 -17.92 6.93
CA ASN A 48 14.96 -18.13 8.36
C ASN A 48 14.98 -16.81 9.18
N ASP A 49 15.08 -15.66 8.52
CA ASP A 49 15.24 -14.34 9.14
C ASP A 49 13.99 -13.48 9.13
N ILE A 50 13.04 -13.73 8.21
CA ILE A 50 11.82 -12.94 8.02
C ILE A 50 10.60 -13.80 8.33
N TYR A 51 9.84 -13.40 9.34
CA TYR A 51 8.53 -13.95 9.63
C TYR A 51 7.44 -13.07 9.04
N TYR A 52 6.49 -13.69 8.36
CA TYR A 52 5.30 -13.03 7.82
C TYR A 52 4.05 -13.85 8.10
N LYS A 53 2.99 -13.18 8.51
CA LYS A 53 1.65 -13.77 8.67
C LYS A 53 0.59 -12.78 8.24
N ASN A 54 -0.47 -13.28 7.60
CA ASN A 54 -1.61 -12.50 7.15
C ASN A 54 -2.91 -13.13 7.69
N ILE A 55 -3.85 -12.30 8.14
CA ILE A 55 -5.17 -12.71 8.63
C ILE A 55 -6.25 -11.91 7.90
N LYS A 56 -7.25 -12.59 7.35
CA LYS A 56 -8.42 -11.94 6.76
C LYS A 56 -9.32 -11.33 7.85
N PRO A 57 -9.99 -10.20 7.55
CA PRO A 57 -10.90 -9.58 8.48
C PRO A 57 -12.18 -10.40 8.66
N ASP A 58 -12.88 -10.11 9.73
CA ASP A 58 -14.29 -10.51 9.91
C ASP A 58 -15.17 -9.90 8.80
N GLU A 59 -16.21 -10.61 8.37
CA GLU A 59 -17.11 -10.21 7.29
C GLU A 59 -17.70 -8.80 7.51
N SER A 60 -17.99 -8.43 8.75
CA SER A 60 -18.59 -7.13 9.10
C SER A 60 -17.76 -5.91 8.76
N ILE A 61 -16.45 -6.07 8.53
CA ILE A 61 -15.52 -5.00 8.14
C ILE A 61 -14.80 -5.28 6.81
N SER A 62 -15.14 -6.36 6.13
CA SER A 62 -14.48 -6.81 4.90
C SER A 62 -14.67 -5.84 3.71
N ASP A 63 -15.68 -4.98 3.72
CA ASP A 63 -15.83 -3.89 2.75
C ASP A 63 -14.74 -2.81 2.88
N PHE A 64 -14.11 -2.71 4.05
CA PHE A 64 -13.15 -1.65 4.41
C PHE A 64 -11.74 -2.18 4.60
N VAL A 65 -11.60 -3.38 5.11
CA VAL A 65 -10.33 -4.00 5.43
C VAL A 65 -10.09 -5.17 4.48
N GLU A 66 -8.89 -5.22 3.91
CA GLU A 66 -8.46 -6.36 3.12
C GLU A 66 -7.86 -7.44 4.00
N SER A 67 -6.96 -7.02 4.92
CA SER A 67 -6.27 -7.93 5.82
C SER A 67 -5.60 -7.22 6.99
N PHE A 68 -5.19 -8.01 7.97
CA PHE A 68 -4.20 -7.68 8.98
C PHE A 68 -2.94 -8.48 8.70
N TRP A 69 -1.76 -7.89 8.86
CA TRP A 69 -0.53 -8.63 8.64
C TRP A 69 0.59 -8.21 9.59
N VAL A 70 1.50 -9.12 9.82
CA VAL A 70 2.73 -8.91 10.58
C VAL A 70 3.93 -9.22 9.72
N LEU A 71 4.96 -8.39 9.84
CA LEU A 71 6.29 -8.61 9.29
C LEU A 71 7.32 -8.40 10.39
N HIS A 72 8.13 -9.42 10.64
CA HIS A 72 9.19 -9.37 11.64
C HIS A 72 10.53 -9.77 10.99
N ASN A 73 11.50 -8.88 11.03
CA ASN A 73 12.88 -9.18 10.70
C ASN A 73 13.63 -9.54 11.98
N HIS A 74 13.87 -10.83 12.18
CA HIS A 74 14.60 -11.35 13.35
C HIS A 74 16.13 -11.21 13.22
N SER A 75 16.64 -10.90 12.04
CA SER A 75 18.07 -10.88 11.77
C SER A 75 18.76 -9.63 12.30
N GLU A 76 20.09 -9.73 12.46
CA GLU A 76 20.98 -8.60 12.80
C GLU A 76 21.23 -7.68 11.61
N ASN A 77 20.65 -7.95 10.43
CA ASN A 77 20.92 -7.20 9.22
C ASN A 77 19.64 -6.65 8.61
N ASP A 78 19.75 -5.46 8.03
CA ASP A 78 18.71 -4.90 7.17
C ASP A 78 18.48 -5.80 5.95
N LYS A 79 17.23 -5.91 5.50
CA LYS A 79 16.86 -6.63 4.27
C LYS A 79 16.41 -5.64 3.20
N GLU A 80 17.08 -5.67 2.07
CA GLU A 80 16.64 -4.92 0.89
C GLU A 80 15.33 -5.48 0.35
N THR A 81 14.39 -4.61 0.05
CA THR A 81 13.10 -4.97 -0.54
C THR A 81 12.64 -3.94 -1.56
N ILE A 82 11.74 -4.35 -2.42
CA ILE A 82 11.08 -3.48 -3.39
C ILE A 82 9.58 -3.48 -3.09
N GLY A 83 9.07 -2.33 -2.72
CA GLY A 83 7.64 -2.12 -2.55
C GLY A 83 6.92 -2.07 -3.89
N LEU A 84 5.84 -2.81 -4.01
CA LEU A 84 5.00 -2.85 -5.21
C LEU A 84 3.64 -2.21 -4.91
N PRO A 85 3.08 -1.37 -5.81
CA PRO A 85 1.75 -0.82 -5.63
C PRO A 85 0.71 -1.93 -5.73
N ASP A 86 -0.26 -1.90 -4.83
CA ASP A 86 -1.29 -2.94 -4.74
C ASP A 86 -2.72 -2.41 -4.64
N GLY A 87 -2.87 -1.08 -4.58
CA GLY A 87 -4.17 -0.42 -4.46
C GLY A 87 -4.75 -0.40 -3.05
N ARG A 88 -3.90 -0.53 -2.03
CA ARG A 88 -4.27 -0.46 -0.62
C ARG A 88 -3.71 0.79 0.06
N ILE A 89 -4.26 1.09 1.21
CA ILE A 89 -3.73 2.03 2.20
C ILE A 89 -3.45 1.25 3.46
N ASP A 90 -2.29 1.48 4.08
CA ASP A 90 -1.88 0.69 5.22
C ASP A 90 -1.69 1.57 6.45
N LEU A 91 -2.26 1.14 7.58
CA LEU A 91 -1.97 1.68 8.90
C LEU A 91 -0.94 0.78 9.58
N PHE A 92 0.27 1.31 9.77
CA PHE A 92 1.38 0.58 10.40
C PHE A 92 1.57 0.95 11.85
N LEU A 93 1.80 -0.04 12.68
CA LEU A 93 2.48 0.07 13.97
C LEU A 93 3.87 -0.51 13.78
N ILE A 94 4.90 0.27 14.07
CA ILE A 94 6.29 -0.07 13.77
C ILE A 94 7.16 0.17 14.98
N GLN A 95 8.08 -0.76 15.25
CA GLN A 95 9.14 -0.63 16.24
C GLN A 95 10.38 -1.41 15.79
N SER A 96 11.57 -0.93 16.15
CA SER A 96 12.83 -1.67 16.04
C SER A 96 13.74 -1.33 17.24
N ASP A 97 14.88 -2.00 17.33
CA ASP A 97 15.84 -1.70 18.39
C ASP A 97 16.38 -0.25 18.29
N ASP A 98 16.52 0.26 17.06
CA ASP A 98 17.08 1.59 16.80
C ASP A 98 16.03 2.69 16.69
N GLU A 99 14.74 2.35 16.53
CA GLU A 99 13.67 3.31 16.32
C GLU A 99 12.50 3.06 17.29
N PRO A 100 12.01 4.14 17.96
CA PRO A 100 10.91 4.02 18.89
C PRO A 100 9.62 3.62 18.16
N PHE A 101 8.62 3.18 18.94
CA PHE A 101 7.27 2.93 18.44
C PHE A 101 6.71 4.13 17.70
N ARG A 102 6.09 3.88 16.57
CA ARG A 102 5.41 4.90 15.76
C ARG A 102 4.24 4.31 14.99
N ILE A 103 3.29 5.18 14.68
CA ILE A 103 2.11 4.85 13.88
C ILE A 103 2.17 5.65 12.58
N VAL A 104 1.98 4.98 11.45
CA VAL A 104 2.07 5.59 10.12
C VAL A 104 0.91 5.17 9.25
N LEU A 105 0.27 6.13 8.61
CA LEU A 105 -0.69 5.87 7.53
C LEU A 105 0.03 6.01 6.19
N LEU A 106 0.10 4.93 5.45
CA LEU A 106 0.65 4.90 4.11
C LEU A 106 -0.47 5.08 3.09
N GLY A 107 -0.30 6.05 2.19
CA GLY A 107 -1.25 6.29 1.09
C GLY A 107 -1.07 5.32 -0.07
N LEU A 108 -1.84 5.53 -1.13
CA LEU A 108 -1.75 4.71 -2.33
C LEU A 108 -0.38 4.83 -3.00
N GLY A 109 0.27 3.70 -3.23
CA GLY A 109 1.42 3.61 -4.12
C GLY A 109 0.98 3.61 -5.60
N THR A 110 1.65 4.39 -6.44
CA THR A 110 1.36 4.45 -7.89
C THR A 110 2.51 3.95 -8.77
N GLN A 111 3.66 3.69 -8.19
CA GLN A 111 4.87 3.19 -8.86
C GLN A 111 5.67 2.31 -7.91
N HIS A 112 6.63 1.54 -8.43
CA HIS A 112 7.53 0.79 -7.57
C HIS A 112 8.42 1.75 -6.78
N HIS A 113 8.62 1.44 -5.52
CA HIS A 113 9.58 2.15 -4.69
C HIS A 113 10.90 1.41 -4.72
N GLN A 114 11.91 2.09 -5.21
CA GLN A 114 13.25 1.57 -5.29
C GLN A 114 13.81 1.46 -3.86
N GLU A 115 14.34 0.28 -3.56
CA GLU A 115 15.23 0.02 -2.44
C GLU A 115 14.74 0.52 -1.09
N GLY A 116 13.69 -0.12 -0.60
CA GLY A 116 13.36 -0.02 0.81
C GLY A 116 14.19 -1.00 1.63
N LEU A 117 14.34 -0.69 2.92
CA LEU A 117 14.96 -1.59 3.88
C LEU A 117 13.91 -2.05 4.90
N ILE A 118 13.95 -3.32 5.24
CA ILE A 118 13.32 -3.82 6.46
C ILE A 118 14.43 -3.84 7.49
N PRO A 119 14.43 -2.92 8.47
CA PRO A 119 15.50 -2.85 9.44
C PRO A 119 15.73 -4.17 10.16
N ALA A 120 16.98 -4.39 10.57
CA ALA A 120 17.30 -5.40 11.55
C ALA A 120 16.40 -5.30 12.78
N LYS A 121 16.02 -6.43 13.37
CA LYS A 121 15.24 -6.48 14.61
C LYS A 121 13.94 -5.64 14.58
N SER A 122 13.34 -5.44 13.39
CA SER A 122 12.13 -4.64 13.28
C SER A 122 10.87 -5.49 13.25
N LEU A 123 9.86 -5.03 13.99
CA LEU A 123 8.52 -5.61 14.04
C LEU A 123 7.51 -4.59 13.50
N ARG A 124 6.61 -5.07 12.65
CA ARG A 124 5.56 -4.27 12.04
C ARG A 124 4.25 -5.03 12.05
N PHE A 125 3.21 -4.42 12.60
CA PHE A 125 1.83 -4.86 12.42
C PHE A 125 1.10 -3.87 11.53
N ALA A 126 0.22 -4.35 10.69
CA ALA A 126 -0.52 -3.49 9.78
C ALA A 126 -1.98 -3.88 9.62
N VAL A 127 -2.78 -2.86 9.31
CA VAL A 127 -4.12 -3.00 8.76
C VAL A 127 -4.10 -2.50 7.33
N SER A 128 -4.35 -3.39 6.38
CA SER A 128 -4.52 -3.05 4.96
C SER A 128 -5.97 -2.70 4.67
N PHE A 129 -6.19 -1.47 4.19
CA PHE A 129 -7.53 -0.95 3.93
C PHE A 129 -7.87 -0.92 2.44
N LYS A 130 -9.10 -1.25 2.12
CA LYS A 130 -9.74 -0.96 0.83
C LYS A 130 -10.14 0.52 0.76
N LEU A 131 -10.32 1.05 -0.43
CA LEU A 131 -10.54 2.50 -0.62
C LEU A 131 -11.83 3.03 0.04
N LEU A 132 -12.84 2.21 0.27
CA LEU A 132 -14.02 2.64 1.03
C LEU A 132 -13.67 3.12 2.44
N ALA A 133 -12.62 2.59 3.06
CA ALA A 133 -12.18 3.01 4.39
C ALA A 133 -11.80 4.50 4.47
N VAL A 134 -11.32 5.09 3.38
CA VAL A 134 -10.94 6.51 3.32
C VAL A 134 -12.09 7.41 3.78
N GLU A 135 -13.27 7.14 3.27
CA GLU A 135 -14.45 7.96 3.57
C GLU A 135 -15.20 7.54 4.84
N TYR A 136 -15.26 6.22 5.11
CA TYR A 136 -16.13 5.68 6.17
C TYR A 136 -15.40 5.37 7.48
N ILE A 137 -14.07 5.26 7.45
CA ILE A 137 -13.24 4.99 8.64
C ILE A 137 -12.37 6.20 8.99
N PHE A 138 -11.65 6.76 8.00
CA PHE A 138 -10.77 7.91 8.23
C PHE A 138 -11.49 9.24 8.16
N HIS A 139 -12.64 9.32 7.45
CA HIS A 139 -13.43 10.54 7.23
C HIS A 139 -12.62 11.71 6.62
N GLU A 140 -11.56 11.40 5.91
CA GLU A 140 -10.64 12.34 5.26
C GLU A 140 -10.48 11.99 3.78
N THR A 141 -9.64 12.72 3.07
CA THR A 141 -9.11 12.33 1.75
C THR A 141 -7.66 11.91 1.89
N ILE A 142 -7.17 11.11 0.95
CA ILE A 142 -5.76 10.67 0.93
C ILE A 142 -5.00 11.22 -0.28
N SER A 143 -5.59 12.20 -0.96
CA SER A 143 -5.01 12.77 -2.19
C SER A 143 -3.64 13.42 -2.01
N ASP A 144 -3.34 13.89 -0.80
CA ASP A 144 -2.09 14.54 -0.42
C ASP A 144 -0.99 13.56 0.02
N ILE A 145 -1.37 12.31 0.27
CA ILE A 145 -0.44 11.25 0.69
C ILE A 145 -0.23 10.16 -0.37
N VAL A 146 -0.61 10.40 -1.63
CA VAL A 146 -0.26 9.49 -2.74
C VAL A 146 1.27 9.37 -2.84
N ASP A 147 1.78 8.15 -2.92
CA ASP A 147 3.21 7.81 -2.89
C ASP A 147 3.95 8.34 -1.64
N LYS A 148 3.23 8.50 -0.52
CA LYS A 148 3.77 9.03 0.74
C LYS A 148 3.16 8.34 1.95
N GLY A 149 3.85 8.47 3.09
CA GLY A 149 3.32 8.15 4.41
C GLY A 149 3.05 9.42 5.22
N LYS A 150 2.11 9.34 6.15
CA LYS A 150 1.78 10.37 7.14
C LYS A 150 2.02 9.78 8.52
N MET A 151 2.91 10.41 9.30
CA MET A 151 3.05 10.08 10.71
C MET A 151 1.77 10.46 11.44
N LEU A 152 1.25 9.56 12.24
CA LEU A 152 0.11 9.78 13.11
C LEU A 152 0.56 9.97 14.56
N PRO A 153 -0.29 10.54 15.45
CA PRO A 153 0.01 10.59 16.87
C PRO A 153 0.30 9.19 17.43
N ASP A 154 1.20 9.10 18.41
CA ASP A 154 1.63 7.82 19.00
C ASP A 154 0.50 7.11 19.77
N ASP A 155 -0.59 7.80 20.06
CA ASP A 155 -1.81 7.28 20.68
C ASP A 155 -2.99 7.14 19.68
N PHE A 156 -2.72 7.20 18.38
CA PHE A 156 -3.77 7.09 17.35
C PHE A 156 -4.56 5.78 17.53
N TRP A 157 -5.88 5.92 17.64
CA TRP A 157 -6.81 4.84 17.96
C TRP A 157 -6.54 4.13 19.29
N ASN A 158 -5.82 4.78 20.22
CA ASN A 158 -5.36 4.23 21.49
C ASN A 158 -4.40 3.03 21.33
N PHE A 159 -3.72 2.93 20.19
CA PHE A 159 -2.64 1.97 20.04
C PHE A 159 -1.43 2.40 20.87
N LYS A 160 -0.70 1.39 21.37
CA LYS A 160 0.45 1.54 22.24
C LYS A 160 1.56 0.56 21.82
N PRO A 161 2.81 0.75 22.27
CA PRO A 161 3.88 -0.21 21.99
C PRO A 161 3.55 -1.66 22.40
N GLU A 162 2.79 -1.82 23.50
CA GLU A 162 2.41 -3.14 24.01
C GLU A 162 1.49 -3.92 23.05
N ASP A 163 0.80 -3.24 22.14
CA ASP A 163 -0.04 -3.88 21.11
C ASP A 163 0.79 -4.67 20.09
N LEU A 164 2.11 -4.43 20.02
CA LEU A 164 3.04 -5.23 19.21
C LEU A 164 3.45 -6.56 19.85
N ASN A 165 3.04 -6.84 21.10
CA ASN A 165 3.39 -8.08 21.77
C ASN A 165 2.57 -9.29 21.28
N ASN A 166 1.36 -9.06 20.75
CA ASN A 166 0.48 -10.11 20.29
C ASN A 166 -0.30 -9.67 19.04
N PHE A 167 -0.09 -10.37 17.94
CA PHE A 167 -0.70 -10.04 16.66
C PHE A 167 -2.22 -10.29 16.64
N GLU A 168 -2.70 -11.36 17.26
CA GLU A 168 -4.12 -11.69 17.32
C GLU A 168 -4.90 -10.65 18.15
N ASP A 169 -4.33 -10.22 19.28
CA ASP A 169 -4.91 -9.15 20.12
C ASP A 169 -4.93 -7.81 19.38
N PHE A 170 -3.87 -7.49 18.63
CA PHE A 170 -3.87 -6.33 17.74
C PHE A 170 -4.99 -6.41 16.70
N CYS A 171 -5.17 -7.54 16.01
CA CYS A 171 -6.24 -7.72 15.02
C CYS A 171 -7.62 -7.52 15.64
N LYS A 172 -7.86 -8.06 16.85
CA LYS A 172 -9.10 -7.88 17.58
C LYS A 172 -9.35 -6.41 17.95
N LYS A 173 -8.36 -5.77 18.56
CA LYS A 173 -8.44 -4.35 18.96
C LYS A 173 -8.68 -3.44 17.76
N ALA A 174 -7.96 -3.65 16.64
CA ALA A 174 -8.15 -2.91 15.40
C ALA A 174 -9.56 -3.13 14.84
N SER A 175 -10.05 -4.38 14.81
CA SER A 175 -11.40 -4.70 14.33
C SER A 175 -12.48 -4.02 15.15
N GLU A 176 -12.38 -4.06 16.48
CA GLU A 176 -13.32 -3.39 17.39
C GLU A 176 -13.32 -1.87 17.17
N LYS A 177 -12.12 -1.28 17.02
CA LYS A 177 -11.99 0.14 16.73
C LYS A 177 -12.63 0.51 15.39
N ILE A 178 -12.36 -0.23 14.33
CA ILE A 178 -12.93 -0.01 13.00
C ILE A 178 -14.46 -0.11 13.07
N LYS A 179 -15.02 -1.14 13.70
CA LYS A 179 -16.48 -1.27 13.91
C LYS A 179 -17.08 -0.07 14.62
N SER A 180 -16.38 0.48 15.62
CA SER A 180 -16.86 1.67 16.36
C SER A 180 -16.86 2.95 15.54
N LEU A 181 -16.09 3.02 14.45
CA LEU A 181 -16.02 4.18 13.55
C LEU A 181 -17.05 4.15 12.42
N LEU A 182 -17.70 3.01 12.20
CA LEU A 182 -18.72 2.81 11.17
C LEU A 182 -20.05 3.44 11.60
N ILE A 183 -20.11 4.76 11.61
CA ILE A 183 -21.29 5.53 12.07
C ILE A 183 -22.32 5.69 10.93
N LYS A 184 -21.87 5.67 9.68
CA LYS A 184 -22.71 5.95 8.51
C LYS A 184 -22.96 4.70 7.70
N GLN A 185 -24.19 4.54 7.21
CA GLN A 185 -24.51 3.54 6.21
C GLN A 185 -23.77 3.85 4.90
N ILE A 186 -23.17 2.81 4.30
CA ILE A 186 -22.46 2.95 3.02
C ILE A 186 -23.47 3.34 1.93
N ASP A 187 -23.14 4.34 1.10
CA ASP A 187 -23.90 4.62 -0.14
C ASP A 187 -23.88 3.38 -1.03
N PRO A 188 -25.04 2.78 -1.35
CA PRO A 188 -25.12 1.54 -2.14
C PRO A 188 -24.44 1.66 -3.50
N ARG A 189 -24.39 2.87 -4.08
CA ARG A 189 -23.71 3.11 -5.36
C ARG A 189 -22.19 3.01 -5.21
N LYS A 190 -21.64 3.52 -4.08
CA LYS A 190 -20.21 3.42 -3.79
C LYS A 190 -19.82 1.98 -3.52
N LYS A 191 -20.60 1.28 -2.69
CA LYS A 191 -20.37 -0.14 -2.47
C LYS A 191 -20.33 -0.90 -3.79
N LYS A 192 -21.37 -0.78 -4.61
CA LYS A 192 -21.44 -1.43 -5.91
C LYS A 192 -20.29 -1.04 -6.86
N LEU A 193 -19.86 0.23 -6.81
CA LEU A 193 -18.72 0.70 -7.59
C LEU A 193 -17.44 -0.06 -7.22
N PHE A 194 -17.14 -0.15 -5.92
CA PHE A 194 -15.93 -0.83 -5.45
C PHE A 194 -16.02 -2.35 -5.59
N ASP A 195 -17.17 -2.96 -5.32
CA ASP A 195 -17.38 -4.40 -5.55
C ASP A 195 -17.04 -4.74 -7.01
N LEU A 196 -17.62 -4.03 -7.99
CA LEU A 196 -17.35 -4.26 -9.40
C LEU A 196 -15.87 -4.07 -9.77
N ILE A 197 -15.20 -3.08 -9.19
CA ILE A 197 -13.79 -2.82 -9.47
C ILE A 197 -12.93 -3.95 -8.90
N TYR A 198 -13.15 -4.38 -7.65
CA TYR A 198 -12.38 -5.43 -7.01
C TYR A 198 -12.64 -6.80 -7.61
N ASP A 199 -13.90 -7.19 -7.83
CA ASP A 199 -14.30 -8.49 -8.43
C ASP A 199 -13.71 -8.69 -9.83
N THR A 200 -13.55 -7.60 -10.58
CA THR A 200 -12.97 -7.65 -11.93
C THR A 200 -11.46 -7.40 -11.95
N HIS A 201 -10.83 -7.27 -10.79
CA HIS A 201 -9.41 -6.88 -10.68
C HIS A 201 -9.06 -5.64 -11.52
N GLY A 202 -9.98 -4.66 -11.56
CA GLY A 202 -9.82 -3.45 -12.36
C GLY A 202 -9.94 -3.65 -13.88
N SER A 203 -10.51 -4.76 -14.35
CA SER A 203 -10.75 -5.01 -15.78
C SER A 203 -12.02 -4.36 -16.31
N VAL A 204 -12.89 -3.89 -15.42
CA VAL A 204 -14.15 -3.21 -15.76
C VAL A 204 -13.87 -1.84 -16.39
N THR A 205 -14.62 -1.48 -17.42
CA THR A 205 -14.52 -0.17 -18.07
C THR A 205 -15.29 0.91 -17.29
N VAL A 206 -14.87 2.16 -17.43
CA VAL A 206 -15.62 3.28 -16.81
C VAL A 206 -17.04 3.40 -17.35
N LYS A 207 -17.29 2.98 -18.60
CA LYS A 207 -18.61 2.95 -19.22
C LYS A 207 -19.52 1.95 -18.52
N GLU A 208 -19.06 0.72 -18.35
CA GLU A 208 -19.80 -0.34 -17.64
C GLU A 208 -20.07 0.04 -16.17
N LEU A 209 -19.10 0.63 -15.50
CA LEU A 209 -19.30 1.16 -14.15
C LEU A 209 -20.39 2.23 -14.13
N SER A 210 -20.34 3.18 -15.07
CA SER A 210 -21.32 4.26 -15.20
C SER A 210 -22.75 3.71 -15.36
N GLU A 211 -22.92 2.74 -16.23
CA GLU A 211 -24.23 2.09 -16.50
C GLU A 211 -24.75 1.32 -15.28
N LYS A 212 -23.86 0.59 -14.58
CA LYS A 212 -24.24 -0.29 -13.47
C LYS A 212 -24.46 0.47 -12.14
N VAL A 213 -23.74 1.58 -11.94
CA VAL A 213 -23.75 2.34 -10.66
C VAL A 213 -24.72 3.52 -10.67
N GLY A 214 -25.11 3.99 -11.86
CA GLY A 214 -25.96 5.17 -12.03
C GLY A 214 -25.22 6.49 -11.77
N TRP A 215 -23.89 6.50 -11.88
CA TRP A 215 -23.05 7.69 -11.91
C TRP A 215 -22.49 7.89 -13.31
N SER A 216 -22.43 9.15 -13.77
CA SER A 216 -21.74 9.41 -15.03
C SER A 216 -20.24 9.15 -14.89
N SER A 217 -19.59 8.79 -16.01
CA SER A 217 -18.12 8.61 -16.04
C SER A 217 -17.37 9.81 -15.49
N ARG A 218 -17.89 11.03 -15.68
CA ARG A 218 -17.30 12.26 -15.12
C ARG A 218 -17.41 12.29 -13.59
N GLN A 219 -18.55 11.88 -13.02
CA GLN A 219 -18.72 11.81 -11.55
C GLN A 219 -17.79 10.79 -10.93
N ILE A 220 -17.66 9.59 -11.52
CA ILE A 220 -16.74 8.54 -11.03
C ILE A 220 -15.30 9.05 -11.06
N ASN A 221 -14.84 9.61 -12.18
CA ASN A 221 -13.47 10.13 -12.27
C ASN A 221 -13.20 11.29 -11.29
N ARG A 222 -14.18 12.21 -11.12
CA ARG A 222 -14.06 13.28 -10.14
C ARG A 222 -13.96 12.74 -8.72
N TYR A 223 -14.77 11.76 -8.36
CA TYR A 223 -14.73 11.10 -7.05
C TYR A 223 -13.35 10.49 -6.78
N PHE A 224 -12.79 9.73 -7.72
CA PHE A 224 -11.47 9.14 -7.57
C PHE A 224 -10.36 10.19 -7.39
N ASN A 225 -10.34 11.22 -8.23
CA ASN A 225 -9.34 12.28 -8.12
C ASN A 225 -9.44 13.06 -6.79
N GLN A 226 -10.64 13.35 -6.33
CA GLN A 226 -10.85 14.12 -5.11
C GLN A 226 -10.57 13.32 -3.84
N GLN A 227 -11.00 12.06 -3.77
CA GLN A 227 -10.85 11.24 -2.56
C GLN A 227 -9.46 10.59 -2.47
N PHE A 228 -8.92 10.13 -3.60
CA PHE A 228 -7.74 9.27 -3.61
C PHE A 228 -6.54 9.88 -4.32
N GLY A 229 -6.68 11.04 -4.97
CA GLY A 229 -5.60 11.72 -5.68
C GLY A 229 -5.13 11.04 -6.97
N ILE A 230 -5.79 9.96 -7.40
CA ILE A 230 -5.47 9.24 -8.64
C ILE A 230 -6.72 9.05 -9.50
N SER A 231 -6.52 8.82 -10.80
CA SER A 231 -7.65 8.52 -11.68
C SER A 231 -8.16 7.08 -11.47
N LEU A 232 -9.45 6.85 -11.74
CA LEU A 232 -10.00 5.49 -11.79
C LEU A 232 -9.16 4.56 -12.68
N LYS A 233 -8.73 5.05 -13.85
CA LYS A 233 -7.91 4.27 -14.79
C LYS A 233 -6.58 3.84 -14.16
N SER A 234 -5.90 4.74 -13.43
CA SER A 234 -4.66 4.41 -12.71
C SER A 234 -4.91 3.35 -11.63
N PHE A 235 -5.96 3.51 -10.85
CA PHE A 235 -6.34 2.54 -9.83
C PHE A 235 -6.62 1.15 -10.42
N CYS A 236 -7.43 1.08 -11.47
CA CYS A 236 -7.71 -0.16 -12.18
C CYS A 236 -6.44 -0.81 -12.77
N SER A 237 -5.48 0.00 -13.27
CA SER A 237 -4.20 -0.54 -13.73
C SER A 237 -3.37 -1.14 -12.59
N ILE A 238 -3.37 -0.53 -11.41
CA ILE A 238 -2.70 -1.08 -10.22
C ILE A 238 -3.32 -2.42 -9.82
N LEU A 239 -4.65 -2.54 -9.80
CA LEU A 239 -5.32 -3.79 -9.45
C LEU A 239 -5.04 -4.91 -10.46
N ARG A 240 -5.03 -4.61 -11.77
CA ARG A 240 -4.62 -5.58 -12.80
C ARG A 240 -3.17 -6.03 -12.64
N PHE A 241 -2.29 -5.08 -12.36
CA PHE A 241 -0.88 -5.39 -12.05
C PHE A 241 -0.78 -6.33 -10.86
N ARG A 242 -1.44 -6.01 -9.75
CA ARG A 242 -1.44 -6.84 -8.54
C ARG A 242 -1.93 -8.27 -8.82
N ALA A 243 -3.08 -8.41 -9.48
CA ALA A 243 -3.62 -9.72 -9.83
C ALA A 243 -2.69 -10.51 -10.78
N SER A 244 -1.90 -9.82 -11.61
CA SER A 244 -0.91 -10.46 -12.48
C SER A 244 0.29 -11.02 -11.71
N LEU A 245 0.60 -10.52 -10.51
CA LEU A 245 1.74 -11.01 -9.73
C LEU A 245 1.58 -12.46 -9.32
N GLU A 246 0.39 -12.90 -8.96
CA GLU A 246 0.08 -14.30 -8.66
C GLU A 246 0.32 -15.20 -9.87
N HIS A 247 -0.13 -14.79 -11.03
CA HIS A 247 0.10 -15.53 -12.27
C HIS A 247 1.60 -15.61 -12.61
N ILE A 248 2.32 -14.50 -12.44
CA ILE A 248 3.77 -14.45 -12.64
C ILE A 248 4.49 -15.37 -11.64
N ALA A 249 4.10 -15.38 -10.37
CA ALA A 249 4.66 -16.27 -9.36
C ALA A 249 4.52 -17.74 -9.72
N LYS A 250 3.40 -18.12 -10.35
CA LYS A 250 3.12 -19.47 -10.88
C LYS A 250 3.76 -19.75 -12.24
N GLY A 251 4.63 -18.85 -12.75
CA GLY A 251 5.34 -19.01 -14.01
C GLY A 251 4.54 -18.66 -15.27
N LYS A 252 3.36 -18.09 -15.13
CA LYS A 252 2.53 -17.61 -16.23
C LYS A 252 2.97 -16.21 -16.64
N LEU A 253 3.77 -16.12 -17.68
CA LEU A 253 4.43 -14.90 -18.15
C LEU A 253 3.68 -14.18 -19.29
N PHE A 254 2.45 -14.60 -19.55
CA PHE A 254 1.55 -14.04 -20.56
C PHE A 254 0.35 -13.37 -19.90
N PRO A 255 -0.32 -12.41 -20.56
CA PRO A 255 -1.50 -11.75 -20.01
C PRO A 255 -2.67 -12.74 -19.88
N GLU A 256 -3.17 -12.89 -18.65
CA GLU A 256 -4.41 -13.64 -18.36
C GLU A 256 -5.58 -12.70 -18.02
N LEU A 257 -5.27 -11.41 -17.76
CA LEU A 257 -6.25 -10.37 -17.50
C LEU A 257 -6.44 -9.45 -18.72
N ASN A 258 -7.30 -8.47 -18.62
CA ASN A 258 -7.65 -7.55 -19.71
C ASN A 258 -6.50 -6.59 -20.06
N PHE A 259 -5.47 -7.12 -20.73
CA PHE A 259 -4.42 -6.37 -21.41
C PHE A 259 -4.67 -6.44 -22.93
N ALA A 260 -4.31 -5.38 -23.65
CA ALA A 260 -4.52 -5.33 -25.10
C ALA A 260 -3.71 -6.41 -25.85
N ASP A 261 -2.46 -6.62 -25.40
CA ASP A 261 -1.53 -7.60 -25.97
C ASP A 261 -0.36 -7.87 -25.00
N GLN A 262 0.54 -8.76 -25.39
CA GLN A 262 1.76 -9.10 -24.63
C GLN A 262 2.69 -7.89 -24.39
N THR A 263 2.79 -6.99 -25.35
CA THR A 263 3.64 -5.80 -25.24
C THR A 263 3.08 -4.84 -24.19
N HIS A 264 1.76 -4.64 -24.19
CA HIS A 264 1.06 -3.84 -23.19
C HIS A 264 1.23 -4.45 -21.80
N PHE A 265 1.06 -5.77 -21.65
CA PHE A 265 1.31 -6.48 -20.41
C PHE A 265 2.72 -6.25 -19.88
N ILE A 266 3.76 -6.50 -20.68
CA ILE A 266 5.16 -6.29 -20.28
C ILE A 266 5.42 -4.85 -19.84
N LYS A 267 4.87 -3.86 -20.58
CA LYS A 267 5.03 -2.43 -20.24
C LYS A 267 4.38 -2.07 -18.91
N GLU A 268 3.15 -2.55 -18.65
CA GLU A 268 2.44 -2.30 -17.40
C GLU A 268 3.16 -2.96 -16.21
N ILE A 269 3.59 -4.22 -16.35
CA ILE A 269 4.36 -4.89 -15.31
C ILE A 269 5.66 -4.13 -15.01
N LYS A 270 6.43 -3.76 -16.04
CA LYS A 270 7.67 -2.99 -15.86
C LYS A 270 7.44 -1.61 -15.25
N LYS A 271 6.34 -0.95 -15.59
CA LYS A 271 5.96 0.35 -15.02
C LYS A 271 5.81 0.27 -13.50
N PHE A 272 5.12 -0.76 -13.00
CA PHE A 272 4.79 -0.87 -11.58
C PHE A 272 5.83 -1.61 -10.75
N SER A 273 6.69 -2.42 -11.36
CA SER A 273 7.70 -3.22 -10.64
C SER A 273 9.15 -2.85 -10.93
N GLY A 274 9.39 -2.04 -11.96
CA GLY A 274 10.75 -1.78 -12.47
C GLY A 274 11.37 -2.94 -13.24
N ALA A 275 10.72 -4.12 -13.26
CA ALA A 275 11.23 -5.35 -13.84
C ALA A 275 10.23 -5.97 -14.85
N VAL A 276 10.73 -6.74 -15.81
CA VAL A 276 9.86 -7.50 -16.73
C VAL A 276 9.35 -8.80 -16.07
N PRO A 277 8.23 -9.40 -16.53
CA PRO A 277 7.63 -10.60 -15.91
C PRO A 277 8.64 -11.74 -15.64
N LYS A 278 9.57 -11.99 -16.57
CA LYS A 278 10.59 -13.01 -16.42
C LYS A 278 11.61 -12.72 -15.30
N GLU A 279 11.92 -11.46 -15.05
CA GLU A 279 12.80 -11.03 -13.96
C GLU A 279 12.08 -11.13 -12.62
N LEU A 280 10.81 -10.71 -12.59
CA LEU A 280 9.94 -10.87 -11.42
C LEU A 280 9.80 -12.34 -11.04
N PHE A 281 9.51 -13.22 -11.99
CA PHE A 281 9.39 -14.66 -11.73
C PHE A 281 10.66 -15.25 -11.08
N LYS A 282 11.84 -14.81 -11.51
CA LYS A 282 13.11 -15.24 -10.94
C LYS A 282 13.31 -14.75 -9.50
N ASN A 283 12.78 -13.58 -9.19
CA ASN A 283 12.86 -12.91 -7.89
C ASN A 283 14.21 -13.12 -7.18
N LYS A 284 15.29 -12.75 -7.83
CA LYS A 284 16.64 -12.94 -7.29
C LYS A 284 16.79 -12.23 -5.95
N LYS A 285 17.30 -12.96 -4.93
CA LYS A 285 17.49 -12.49 -3.55
C LYS A 285 16.17 -12.13 -2.81
N ASP A 286 15.03 -12.64 -3.26
CA ASP A 286 13.71 -12.40 -2.67
C ASP A 286 13.39 -10.92 -2.42
N ARG A 287 13.86 -10.03 -3.30
CA ARG A 287 13.68 -8.58 -3.19
C ARG A 287 12.21 -8.15 -3.31
N PHE A 288 11.40 -8.93 -4.02
CA PHE A 288 9.97 -8.71 -4.15
C PHE A 288 9.23 -9.59 -3.14
N ILE A 289 9.08 -9.11 -1.91
CA ILE A 289 8.47 -9.87 -0.81
C ILE A 289 7.06 -10.35 -1.19
N LEU A 290 6.24 -9.47 -1.77
CA LEU A 290 4.92 -9.82 -2.25
C LEU A 290 4.92 -11.01 -3.22
N LEU A 291 5.91 -11.08 -4.11
CA LEU A 291 6.04 -12.20 -5.04
C LEU A 291 6.48 -13.49 -4.35
N SER A 292 7.32 -13.37 -3.33
CA SER A 292 7.77 -14.52 -2.53
C SER A 292 6.63 -15.15 -1.76
N SER A 293 5.66 -14.36 -1.25
CA SER A 293 4.48 -14.88 -0.54
C SER A 293 3.60 -15.78 -1.41
N PHE A 294 3.54 -15.56 -2.72
CA PHE A 294 2.78 -16.41 -3.66
C PHE A 294 3.49 -17.71 -4.07
N LYS A 295 4.78 -17.85 -3.77
CA LYS A 295 5.56 -19.05 -4.12
C LYS A 295 5.59 -20.10 -3.03
N THR A 296 5.16 -19.76 -1.84
CA THR A 296 5.18 -20.64 -0.67
C THR A 296 3.92 -21.51 -0.55
N GLU A 297 3.00 -21.42 -1.50
CA GLU A 297 1.85 -22.31 -1.71
C GLU A 297 2.16 -23.35 -2.81
#